data_39f2859cfadbe3cb0110443f6327f33c
#
_entry.id   39f2859cfadbe3cb0110443f6327f33c
#
_cell.length_a   1.000
_cell.length_b   1.000
_cell.length_c   1.000
_cell.angle_alpha   90.00
_cell.angle_beta   90.00
_cell.angle_gamma   90.00
#
_symmetry.space_group_name_H-M   'P 1'
#
loop_
_entity.id
_entity.type
_entity.pdbx_description
1 polymer ?
#
loop_
_entity_poly.entity_id
_entity_poly.type
_entity_poly.pdbx_seq_one_letter_code
_entity_poly.pdbx_strand_id
1 'polypeptide(L)'
;MATVRGPPRADIGGNYALRVRVTLCDVGPRDGLQNEPETMPPATRAVLASRLAAAGLPRVEAVSFVRDDRVPQMAGAEEVAAALERREGTEYAGLVLNARGWERFRAAGLDRVDVTFAATESFNRTNGNTSLADALAAAEAIVAAADVPATVTISVCFGCPFEGAVDPGRVADLAARFSGRAEVVLADTIGVATPSQVLALVERTGAEGFHGHNTRNTGYANALAAVQAGARLLDASVGGLGGCPYAPRATGNLATEDLVYLLEGEGIETGVDLDALVAVSEWLEGILGRRLEGYVYRAGSWPSGGGGDA
;
A
#
# COMPACT_ATOMS: atom_id res chain seq x y z
N MET A 1 15.46 11.87 22.70
CA MET A 1 14.59 10.94 22.00
C MET A 1 15.24 9.57 22.05
N ALA A 2 14.59 8.56 22.64
CA ALA A 2 15.09 7.20 22.64
C ALA A 2 14.81 6.59 21.24
N THR A 3 15.82 6.01 20.59
CA THR A 3 15.68 5.39 19.27
C THR A 3 14.80 4.14 19.36
N VAL A 4 13.73 4.06 18.53
CA VAL A 4 12.92 2.84 18.37
C VAL A 4 13.78 1.82 17.63
N ARG A 5 14.34 0.88 18.35
CA ARG A 5 15.06 -0.21 17.71
C ARG A 5 14.10 -1.36 17.47
N GLY A 6 14.20 -1.98 16.30
CA GLY A 6 13.54 -3.25 16.04
C GLY A 6 13.92 -4.32 17.05
N PRO A 7 13.20 -5.44 17.12
CA PRO A 7 13.50 -6.52 18.06
C PRO A 7 14.95 -6.97 17.90
N PRO A 8 15.64 -7.37 18.99
CA PRO A 8 16.95 -7.97 18.87
C PRO A 8 16.85 -9.17 17.92
N ARG A 9 17.69 -9.21 16.91
CA ARG A 9 17.77 -10.39 16.02
C ARG A 9 18.09 -11.60 16.88
N ALA A 10 17.11 -12.47 17.06
CA ALA A 10 17.34 -13.73 17.75
C ALA A 10 18.23 -14.60 16.84
N ASP A 11 19.43 -14.91 17.31
CA ASP A 11 20.23 -16.00 16.70
C ASP A 11 19.57 -17.34 17.15
N ILE A 12 18.46 -17.66 16.47
CA ILE A 12 17.73 -18.93 16.72
C ILE A 12 18.35 -20.10 15.93
N GLY A 13 19.62 -19.97 15.48
CA GLY A 13 20.43 -21.08 14.99
C GLY A 13 19.89 -21.77 13.72
N GLY A 14 18.99 -21.16 13.02
CA GLY A 14 18.43 -21.66 11.77
C GLY A 14 18.71 -20.72 10.61
N ASN A 15 18.94 -21.27 9.43
CA ASN A 15 19.15 -20.61 8.14
C ASN A 15 17.92 -19.81 7.66
N TYR A 16 17.21 -19.07 8.55
CA TYR A 16 16.01 -18.29 8.24
C TYR A 16 16.28 -16.83 7.85
N ALA A 17 17.52 -16.38 7.88
CA ALA A 17 17.86 -15.05 7.39
C ALA A 17 17.82 -15.03 5.86
N LEU A 18 16.65 -14.91 5.27
CA LEU A 18 16.52 -14.40 3.91
C LEU A 18 17.07 -12.96 3.94
N ARG A 19 18.32 -12.77 3.51
CA ARG A 19 18.81 -11.42 3.19
C ARG A 19 18.10 -10.95 1.93
N VAL A 20 16.82 -10.64 2.11
CA VAL A 20 15.94 -10.16 1.06
C VAL A 20 15.65 -8.71 1.35
N ARG A 21 15.72 -7.89 0.34
CA ARG A 21 15.23 -6.51 0.41
C ARG A 21 13.85 -6.44 -0.23
N VAL A 22 12.94 -5.70 0.40
CA VAL A 22 11.62 -5.40 -0.13
C VAL A 22 11.47 -3.89 -0.34
N THR A 23 10.68 -3.53 -1.34
CA THR A 23 10.20 -2.17 -1.56
C THR A 23 8.90 -1.99 -0.80
N LEU A 24 8.84 -1.02 0.10
CA LEU A 24 7.59 -0.60 0.72
C LEU A 24 7.01 0.59 -0.04
N CYS A 25 5.73 0.49 -0.42
CA CYS A 25 4.97 1.59 -0.94
C CYS A 25 4.00 2.07 0.15
N ASP A 26 4.17 3.31 0.63
CA ASP A 26 3.18 3.89 1.54
C ASP A 26 2.04 4.50 0.73
N VAL A 27 0.85 3.92 0.89
CA VAL A 27 -0.38 4.36 0.23
C VAL A 27 -1.25 5.27 1.13
N GLY A 28 -0.74 5.66 2.28
CA GLY A 28 -1.44 6.50 3.26
C GLY A 28 -1.95 7.81 2.68
N PRO A 29 -1.15 8.59 1.93
CA PRO A 29 -1.61 9.86 1.35
C PRO A 29 -2.74 9.71 0.33
N ARG A 30 -2.89 8.54 -0.30
CA ARG A 30 -3.95 8.25 -1.25
C ARG A 30 -5.00 7.30 -0.66
N ASP A 31 -4.71 6.01 -0.56
CA ASP A 31 -5.68 4.99 -0.13
C ASP A 31 -6.08 5.17 1.34
N GLY A 32 -5.10 5.47 2.17
CA GLY A 32 -5.31 5.73 3.59
C GLY A 32 -6.28 6.85 3.85
N LEU A 33 -6.07 8.01 3.23
CA LEU A 33 -6.90 9.21 3.43
C LEU A 33 -8.20 9.21 2.62
N GLN A 34 -8.32 8.37 1.60
CA GLN A 34 -9.48 8.40 0.68
C GLN A 34 -10.82 8.17 1.38
N ASN A 35 -10.83 7.41 2.48
CA ASN A 35 -12.04 7.06 3.24
C ASN A 35 -12.18 7.83 4.56
N GLU A 36 -11.29 8.81 4.83
CA GLU A 36 -11.43 9.65 6.02
C GLU A 36 -12.68 10.54 5.90
N PRO A 37 -13.39 10.76 7.00
CA PRO A 37 -14.61 11.59 6.98
C PRO A 37 -14.33 13.05 6.64
N GLU A 38 -13.14 13.54 6.99
CA GLU A 38 -12.73 14.92 6.73
C GLU A 38 -11.71 14.98 5.60
N THR A 39 -11.85 15.99 4.74
CA THR A 39 -10.91 16.22 3.63
C THR A 39 -9.67 16.92 4.15
N MET A 40 -8.52 16.30 3.98
CA MET A 40 -7.23 16.92 4.29
C MET A 40 -6.80 17.87 3.16
N PRO A 41 -6.38 19.11 3.47
CA PRO A 41 -5.93 20.06 2.46
C PRO A 41 -4.78 19.51 1.60
N PRO A 42 -4.70 19.83 0.29
CA PRO A 42 -3.63 19.39 -0.59
C PRO A 42 -2.22 19.65 -0.04
N ALA A 43 -1.98 20.82 0.53
CA ALA A 43 -0.69 21.17 1.15
C ALA A 43 -0.32 20.21 2.30
N THR A 44 -1.28 19.83 3.14
CA THR A 44 -1.05 18.90 4.25
C THR A 44 -0.78 17.47 3.73
N ARG A 45 -1.46 17.03 2.68
CA ARG A 45 -1.19 15.74 2.01
C ARG A 45 0.21 15.70 1.39
N ALA A 46 0.64 16.80 0.76
CA ALA A 46 2.00 16.93 0.24
C ALA A 46 3.06 16.84 1.38
N VAL A 47 2.79 17.49 2.52
CA VAL A 47 3.65 17.37 3.72
C VAL A 47 3.70 15.93 4.21
N LEU A 48 2.58 15.21 4.25
CA LEU A 48 2.56 13.80 4.63
C LEU A 48 3.45 12.96 3.70
N ALA A 49 3.27 13.08 2.38
CA ALA A 49 4.09 12.35 1.41
C ALA A 49 5.58 12.69 1.53
N SER A 50 5.92 13.96 1.76
CA SER A 50 7.31 14.42 1.95
C SER A 50 7.92 13.88 3.25
N ARG A 51 7.16 13.78 4.34
CA ARG A 51 7.61 13.19 5.61
C ARG A 51 7.86 11.69 5.49
N LEU A 52 6.99 10.96 4.76
CA LEU A 52 7.18 9.54 4.46
C LEU A 52 8.48 9.31 3.66
N ALA A 53 8.70 10.11 2.63
CA ALA A 53 9.97 10.09 1.90
C ALA A 53 11.17 10.39 2.79
N ALA A 54 11.05 11.35 3.72
CA ALA A 54 12.11 11.68 4.68
C ALA A 54 12.38 10.54 5.67
N ALA A 55 11.40 9.71 5.98
CA ALA A 55 11.56 8.49 6.77
C ALA A 55 12.19 7.33 5.97
N GLY A 56 12.54 7.53 4.70
CA GLY A 56 13.24 6.55 3.87
C GLY A 56 12.30 5.63 3.08
N LEU A 57 11.02 5.95 2.95
CA LEU A 57 10.11 5.18 2.10
C LEU A 57 10.59 5.24 0.65
N PRO A 58 10.89 4.08 0.01
CA PRO A 58 11.34 4.05 -1.38
C PRO A 58 10.23 4.38 -2.37
N ARG A 59 8.95 4.27 -1.96
CA ARG A 59 7.79 4.62 -2.79
C ARG A 59 6.65 5.18 -1.94
N VAL A 60 5.98 6.20 -2.47
CA VAL A 60 4.80 6.82 -1.85
C VAL A 60 3.74 7.02 -2.93
N GLU A 61 2.56 6.41 -2.76
CA GLU A 61 1.39 6.71 -3.58
C GLU A 61 0.74 8.00 -3.08
N ALA A 62 1.14 9.12 -3.70
CA ALA A 62 0.87 10.45 -3.17
C ALA A 62 -0.53 10.98 -3.51
N VAL A 63 -1.08 10.60 -4.67
CA VAL A 63 -2.32 11.18 -5.23
C VAL A 63 -3.15 10.17 -6.03
N SER A 64 -4.41 10.56 -6.30
CA SER A 64 -5.26 9.87 -7.26
C SER A 64 -5.86 10.89 -8.24
N PHE A 65 -5.78 10.61 -9.54
CA PHE A 65 -6.35 11.42 -10.62
C PHE A 65 -7.79 11.02 -10.94
N VAL A 66 -8.56 10.70 -9.90
CA VAL A 66 -10.01 10.49 -9.97
C VAL A 66 -10.75 11.83 -10.08
N ARG A 67 -12.05 11.78 -10.30
CA ARG A 67 -12.88 12.99 -10.31
C ARG A 67 -13.02 13.55 -8.89
N ASP A 68 -12.68 14.81 -8.70
CA ASP A 68 -12.71 15.52 -7.42
C ASP A 68 -14.11 15.55 -6.80
N ASP A 69 -15.16 15.65 -7.64
CA ASP A 69 -16.56 15.62 -7.21
C ASP A 69 -17.05 14.23 -6.78
N ARG A 70 -16.32 13.17 -7.12
CA ARG A 70 -16.64 11.78 -6.72
C ARG A 70 -15.88 11.35 -5.49
N VAL A 71 -14.65 11.83 -5.35
CA VAL A 71 -13.78 11.53 -4.21
C VAL A 71 -13.17 12.83 -3.70
N PRO A 72 -13.93 13.63 -2.94
CA PRO A 72 -13.47 14.93 -2.45
C PRO A 72 -12.17 14.87 -1.64
N GLN A 73 -11.92 13.77 -0.94
CA GLN A 73 -10.70 13.54 -0.16
C GLN A 73 -9.44 13.54 -1.06
N MET A 74 -9.60 13.22 -2.36
CA MET A 74 -8.50 13.19 -3.32
C MET A 74 -8.44 14.43 -4.20
N ALA A 75 -9.33 15.41 -4.00
CA ALA A 75 -9.32 16.66 -4.77
C ALA A 75 -7.96 17.39 -4.69
N GLY A 76 -7.61 18.11 -5.75
CA GLY A 76 -6.35 18.87 -5.83
C GLY A 76 -5.10 17.99 -6.03
N ALA A 77 -5.20 16.91 -6.78
CA ALA A 77 -4.08 15.99 -7.05
C ALA A 77 -2.86 16.71 -7.64
N GLU A 78 -3.09 17.65 -8.57
CA GLU A 78 -2.05 18.47 -9.20
C GLU A 78 -1.39 19.42 -8.21
N GLU A 79 -2.16 19.98 -7.27
CA GLU A 79 -1.66 20.85 -6.20
C GLU A 79 -0.75 20.06 -5.25
N VAL A 80 -1.15 18.84 -4.88
CA VAL A 80 -0.31 17.93 -4.08
C VAL A 80 0.98 17.63 -4.83
N ALA A 81 0.90 17.20 -6.09
CA ALA A 81 2.07 16.84 -6.88
C ALA A 81 3.06 18.01 -7.04
N ALA A 82 2.55 19.22 -7.23
CA ALA A 82 3.37 20.43 -7.34
C ALA A 82 4.03 20.86 -6.01
N ALA A 83 3.42 20.51 -4.87
CA ALA A 83 3.90 20.86 -3.54
C ALA A 83 4.79 19.79 -2.89
N LEU A 84 5.04 18.65 -3.56
CA LEU A 84 5.92 17.61 -3.05
C LEU A 84 7.37 18.11 -2.91
N GLU A 85 7.92 17.99 -1.71
CA GLU A 85 9.36 18.09 -1.50
C GLU A 85 10.01 16.77 -1.91
N ARG A 86 10.35 16.65 -3.20
CA ARG A 86 10.88 15.41 -3.77
C ARG A 86 12.23 15.07 -3.17
N ARG A 87 12.40 13.79 -2.84
CA ARG A 87 13.62 13.25 -2.27
C ARG A 87 14.24 12.22 -3.20
N GLU A 88 15.55 12.31 -3.38
CA GLU A 88 16.31 11.29 -4.10
C GLU A 88 16.13 9.92 -3.43
N GLY A 89 15.90 8.88 -4.22
CA GLY A 89 15.66 7.52 -3.73
C GLY A 89 14.20 7.20 -3.39
N THR A 90 13.27 8.16 -3.52
CA THR A 90 11.83 7.93 -3.38
C THR A 90 11.11 8.14 -4.70
N GLU A 91 10.34 7.15 -5.17
CA GLU A 91 9.40 7.26 -6.27
C GLU A 91 8.05 7.78 -5.76
N TYR A 92 7.51 8.81 -6.41
CA TYR A 92 6.15 9.31 -6.13
C TYR A 92 5.20 8.79 -7.18
N ALA A 93 4.22 8.00 -6.73
CA ALA A 93 3.23 7.37 -7.58
C ALA A 93 1.90 8.11 -7.54
N GLY A 94 1.12 7.91 -8.60
CA GLY A 94 -0.24 8.44 -8.70
C GLY A 94 -1.20 7.44 -9.34
N LEU A 95 -2.38 7.27 -8.70
CA LEU A 95 -3.41 6.37 -9.18
C LEU A 95 -4.17 6.96 -10.37
N VAL A 96 -4.32 6.16 -11.42
CA VAL A 96 -5.05 6.48 -12.64
C VAL A 96 -6.00 5.35 -13.01
N LEU A 97 -7.25 5.68 -13.34
CA LEU A 97 -8.29 4.69 -13.66
C LEU A 97 -8.78 4.75 -15.13
N ASN A 98 -8.45 5.80 -15.84
CA ASN A 98 -8.95 6.03 -17.21
C ASN A 98 -8.10 7.05 -17.97
N ALA A 99 -8.39 7.22 -19.26
CA ALA A 99 -7.65 8.12 -20.14
C ALA A 99 -7.61 9.57 -19.65
N ARG A 100 -8.69 10.10 -19.06
CA ARG A 100 -8.71 11.47 -18.52
C ARG A 100 -7.77 11.61 -17.32
N GLY A 101 -7.76 10.64 -16.42
CA GLY A 101 -6.81 10.59 -15.30
C GLY A 101 -5.37 10.47 -15.80
N TRP A 102 -5.15 9.70 -16.88
CA TRP A 102 -3.84 9.57 -17.51
C TRP A 102 -3.29 10.90 -18.03
N GLU A 103 -4.11 11.71 -18.72
CA GLU A 103 -3.68 13.04 -19.17
C GLU A 103 -3.33 13.98 -18.00
N ARG A 104 -4.09 13.93 -16.89
CA ARG A 104 -3.80 14.69 -15.67
C ARG A 104 -2.48 14.23 -15.04
N PHE A 105 -2.27 12.91 -14.95
CA PHE A 105 -1.04 12.31 -14.41
C PHE A 105 0.19 12.77 -15.21
N ARG A 106 0.15 12.69 -16.53
CA ARG A 106 1.26 13.12 -17.40
C ARG A 106 1.64 14.59 -17.18
N ALA A 107 0.65 15.44 -16.96
CA ALA A 107 0.88 16.86 -16.68
C ALA A 107 1.49 17.10 -15.29
N ALA A 108 1.25 16.22 -14.33
CA ALA A 108 1.74 16.35 -12.97
C ALA A 108 3.21 15.92 -12.78
N GLY A 109 3.78 15.14 -13.72
CA GLY A 109 5.20 14.77 -13.75
C GLY A 109 5.64 13.90 -12.57
N LEU A 110 4.80 12.94 -12.16
CA LEU A 110 5.15 11.92 -11.17
C LEU A 110 6.03 10.81 -11.76
N ASP A 111 6.65 10.02 -10.88
CA ASP A 111 7.69 9.06 -11.26
C ASP A 111 7.12 7.71 -11.69
N ARG A 112 5.87 7.37 -11.25
CA ARG A 112 5.24 6.07 -11.48
C ARG A 112 3.73 6.23 -11.61
N VAL A 113 3.13 5.47 -12.52
CA VAL A 113 1.68 5.37 -12.63
C VAL A 113 1.19 4.08 -11.96
N ASP A 114 0.22 4.23 -11.06
CA ASP A 114 -0.49 3.11 -10.47
C ASP A 114 -1.88 3.00 -11.11
N VAL A 115 -2.25 1.77 -11.50
CA VAL A 115 -3.53 1.46 -12.12
C VAL A 115 -4.21 0.36 -11.29
N THR A 116 -5.51 0.45 -11.08
CA THR A 116 -6.24 -0.60 -10.39
C THR A 116 -7.53 -0.98 -11.10
N PHE A 117 -7.86 -2.26 -11.04
CA PHE A 117 -9.15 -2.83 -11.38
C PHE A 117 -9.42 -4.06 -10.51
N ALA A 118 -10.67 -4.54 -10.46
CA ALA A 118 -11.01 -5.67 -9.62
C ALA A 118 -11.08 -6.98 -10.40
N ALA A 119 -10.79 -8.12 -9.74
CA ALA A 119 -10.90 -9.46 -10.33
C ALA A 119 -12.35 -9.89 -10.62
N THR A 120 -13.36 -9.14 -10.17
CA THR A 120 -14.77 -9.49 -10.28
C THR A 120 -15.60 -8.40 -10.98
N GLU A 121 -16.63 -8.80 -11.71
CA GLU A 121 -17.53 -7.87 -12.43
C GLU A 121 -18.28 -6.96 -11.45
N SER A 122 -18.87 -7.57 -10.39
CA SER A 122 -19.69 -6.83 -9.44
C SER A 122 -18.92 -5.75 -8.70
N PHE A 123 -17.65 -6.01 -8.35
CA PHE A 123 -16.83 -5.02 -7.67
C PHE A 123 -16.44 -3.86 -8.61
N ASN A 124 -16.08 -4.14 -9.86
CA ASN A 124 -15.83 -3.09 -10.86
C ASN A 124 -17.07 -2.21 -11.07
N ARG A 125 -18.25 -2.82 -11.18
CA ARG A 125 -19.52 -2.09 -11.32
C ARG A 125 -19.81 -1.18 -10.13
N THR A 126 -19.66 -1.70 -8.93
CA THR A 126 -20.02 -0.97 -7.71
C THR A 126 -19.01 0.11 -7.35
N ASN A 127 -17.70 -0.20 -7.47
CA ASN A 127 -16.63 0.71 -7.09
C ASN A 127 -16.26 1.72 -8.19
N GLY A 128 -16.17 1.24 -9.43
CA GLY A 128 -15.69 2.03 -10.57
C GLY A 128 -16.77 2.45 -11.56
N ASN A 129 -18.02 1.98 -11.39
CA ASN A 129 -19.12 2.14 -12.34
C ASN A 129 -18.72 1.72 -13.78
N THR A 130 -17.94 0.65 -13.88
CA THR A 130 -17.40 0.13 -15.15
C THR A 130 -17.50 -1.39 -15.18
N SER A 131 -17.46 -2.01 -16.36
CA SER A 131 -17.34 -3.47 -16.48
C SER A 131 -15.91 -3.93 -16.20
N LEU A 132 -15.72 -5.20 -15.85
CA LEU A 132 -14.37 -5.79 -15.77
C LEU A 132 -13.63 -5.66 -17.11
N ALA A 133 -14.31 -5.90 -18.21
CA ALA A 133 -13.73 -5.80 -19.55
C ALA A 133 -13.24 -4.37 -19.87
N ASP A 134 -14.06 -3.36 -19.57
CA ASP A 134 -13.69 -1.96 -19.82
C ASP A 134 -12.58 -1.49 -18.87
N ALA A 135 -12.62 -1.89 -17.59
CA ALA A 135 -11.58 -1.57 -16.61
C ALA A 135 -10.23 -2.18 -17.00
N LEU A 136 -10.24 -3.45 -17.43
CA LEU A 136 -9.06 -4.14 -17.92
C LEU A 136 -8.50 -3.48 -19.19
N ALA A 137 -9.37 -3.15 -20.16
CA ALA A 137 -8.94 -2.46 -21.38
C ALA A 137 -8.35 -1.07 -21.09
N ALA A 138 -8.92 -0.33 -20.14
CA ALA A 138 -8.36 0.95 -19.69
C ALA A 138 -6.98 0.77 -19.04
N ALA A 139 -6.82 -0.22 -18.16
CA ALA A 139 -5.53 -0.53 -17.53
C ALA A 139 -4.46 -0.90 -18.57
N GLU A 140 -4.80 -1.75 -19.55
CA GLU A 140 -3.88 -2.13 -20.64
C GLU A 140 -3.47 -0.93 -21.50
N ALA A 141 -4.43 -0.05 -21.81
CA ALA A 141 -4.17 1.14 -22.61
C ALA A 141 -3.23 2.12 -21.86
N ILE A 142 -3.44 2.33 -20.55
CA ILE A 142 -2.58 3.18 -19.72
C ILE A 142 -1.16 2.60 -19.65
N VAL A 143 -1.03 1.31 -19.33
CA VAL A 143 0.27 0.64 -19.25
C VAL A 143 1.00 0.67 -20.60
N ALA A 144 0.29 0.52 -21.71
CA ALA A 144 0.88 0.59 -23.04
C ALA A 144 1.33 2.02 -23.43
N ALA A 145 0.67 3.04 -22.91
CA ALA A 145 0.98 4.44 -23.17
C ALA A 145 2.00 5.03 -22.17
N ALA A 146 2.28 4.33 -21.06
CA ALA A 146 3.14 4.83 -20.01
C ALA A 146 4.61 4.93 -20.49
N ASP A 147 5.20 6.09 -20.27
CA ASP A 147 6.62 6.41 -20.46
C ASP A 147 7.39 6.42 -19.13
N VAL A 148 6.70 6.08 -18.04
CA VAL A 148 7.22 5.85 -16.69
C VAL A 148 6.90 4.44 -16.24
N PRO A 149 7.58 3.88 -15.20
CA PRO A 149 7.21 2.61 -14.61
C PRO A 149 5.75 2.56 -14.20
N ALA A 150 5.12 1.39 -14.35
CA ALA A 150 3.72 1.18 -14.02
C ALA A 150 3.55 0.06 -12.99
N THR A 151 2.58 0.24 -12.07
CA THR A 151 2.09 -0.81 -11.17
C THR A 151 0.62 -1.09 -11.49
N VAL A 152 0.24 -2.35 -11.50
CA VAL A 152 -1.16 -2.79 -11.70
C VAL A 152 -1.61 -3.56 -10.49
N THR A 153 -2.51 -2.97 -9.71
CA THR A 153 -3.11 -3.61 -8.54
C THR A 153 -4.44 -4.26 -8.93
N ILE A 154 -4.52 -5.59 -8.75
CA ILE A 154 -5.75 -6.35 -8.95
C ILE A 154 -6.47 -6.46 -7.61
N SER A 155 -7.62 -5.77 -7.49
CA SER A 155 -8.42 -5.77 -6.26
C SER A 155 -9.24 -7.04 -6.10
N VAL A 156 -9.59 -7.38 -4.86
CA VAL A 156 -10.42 -8.52 -4.43
C VAL A 156 -9.92 -9.88 -4.93
N CYS A 157 -8.60 -10.08 -5.00
CA CYS A 157 -8.01 -11.33 -5.51
C CYS A 157 -8.37 -12.58 -4.70
N PHE A 158 -8.64 -12.44 -3.41
CA PHE A 158 -8.86 -13.53 -2.47
C PHE A 158 -10.32 -13.71 -2.07
N GLY A 159 -11.15 -12.71 -2.32
CA GLY A 159 -12.57 -12.72 -2.01
C GLY A 159 -13.23 -11.40 -2.32
N CYS A 160 -14.45 -11.47 -2.82
CA CYS A 160 -15.27 -10.33 -3.20
C CYS A 160 -16.48 -10.21 -2.26
N PRO A 161 -16.81 -9.01 -1.75
CA PRO A 161 -17.96 -8.85 -0.87
C PRO A 161 -19.30 -9.13 -1.56
N PHE A 162 -19.32 -9.14 -2.89
CA PHE A 162 -20.54 -9.35 -3.69
C PHE A 162 -20.64 -10.75 -4.33
N GLU A 163 -19.47 -11.34 -4.70
CA GLU A 163 -19.41 -12.63 -5.41
C GLU A 163 -18.88 -13.77 -4.55
N GLY A 164 -18.38 -13.48 -3.33
CA GLY A 164 -17.76 -14.48 -2.45
C GLY A 164 -16.35 -14.87 -2.87
N ALA A 165 -16.05 -16.16 -2.90
CA ALA A 165 -14.74 -16.66 -3.27
C ALA A 165 -14.38 -16.33 -4.72
N VAL A 166 -13.14 -15.91 -4.95
CA VAL A 166 -12.63 -15.59 -6.30
C VAL A 166 -11.75 -16.74 -6.79
N ASP A 167 -11.97 -17.15 -8.04
CA ASP A 167 -11.18 -18.22 -8.65
C ASP A 167 -9.72 -17.79 -8.85
N PRO A 168 -8.74 -18.50 -8.24
CA PRO A 168 -7.33 -18.21 -8.43
C PRO A 168 -6.86 -18.32 -9.89
N GLY A 169 -7.53 -19.11 -10.72
CA GLY A 169 -7.28 -19.21 -12.16
C GLY A 169 -7.59 -17.91 -12.87
N ARG A 170 -8.75 -17.32 -12.58
CA ARG A 170 -9.13 -16.00 -13.11
C ARG A 170 -8.09 -14.93 -12.74
N VAL A 171 -7.63 -14.90 -11.48
CA VAL A 171 -6.63 -13.92 -11.04
C VAL A 171 -5.33 -14.12 -11.80
N ALA A 172 -4.90 -15.37 -11.99
CA ALA A 172 -3.69 -15.67 -12.75
C ALA A 172 -3.80 -15.23 -14.23
N ASP A 173 -4.95 -15.45 -14.87
CA ASP A 173 -5.18 -15.01 -16.25
C ASP A 173 -5.15 -13.47 -16.37
N LEU A 174 -5.70 -12.75 -15.39
CA LEU A 174 -5.66 -11.29 -15.34
C LEU A 174 -4.24 -10.77 -15.11
N ALA A 175 -3.49 -11.36 -14.18
CA ALA A 175 -2.11 -11.00 -13.87
C ALA A 175 -1.19 -11.20 -15.08
N ALA A 176 -1.34 -12.32 -15.80
CA ALA A 176 -0.54 -12.66 -16.97
C ALA A 176 -0.63 -11.59 -18.09
N ARG A 177 -1.72 -10.81 -18.14
CA ARG A 177 -1.88 -9.73 -19.12
C ARG A 177 -0.88 -8.59 -18.95
N PHE A 178 -0.29 -8.45 -17.77
CA PHE A 178 0.65 -7.37 -17.43
C PHE A 178 2.08 -7.85 -17.22
N SER A 179 2.30 -9.16 -17.23
CA SER A 179 3.63 -9.76 -17.02
C SER A 179 4.69 -9.15 -17.95
N GLY A 180 5.80 -8.69 -17.35
CA GLY A 180 6.91 -8.03 -18.06
C GLY A 180 6.60 -6.63 -18.60
N ARG A 181 5.40 -6.07 -18.30
CA ARG A 181 4.98 -4.74 -18.75
C ARG A 181 4.71 -3.78 -17.59
N ALA A 182 4.31 -4.31 -16.45
CA ALA A 182 4.08 -3.58 -15.20
C ALA A 182 4.36 -4.50 -14.02
N GLU A 183 4.63 -3.93 -12.84
CA GLU A 183 4.61 -4.68 -11.59
C GLU A 183 3.16 -5.04 -11.24
N VAL A 184 2.89 -6.31 -10.98
CA VAL A 184 1.55 -6.77 -10.59
C VAL A 184 1.47 -6.91 -9.08
N VAL A 185 0.45 -6.27 -8.48
CA VAL A 185 0.15 -6.34 -7.05
C VAL A 185 -1.18 -7.06 -6.86
N LEU A 186 -1.19 -8.10 -6.03
CA LEU A 186 -2.41 -8.83 -5.65
C LEU A 186 -2.98 -8.22 -4.36
N ALA A 187 -4.24 -7.75 -4.41
CA ALA A 187 -4.85 -7.10 -3.26
C ALA A 187 -5.86 -7.99 -2.53
N ASP A 188 -5.67 -8.13 -1.21
CA ASP A 188 -6.66 -8.61 -0.25
C ASP A 188 -7.48 -7.42 0.27
N THR A 189 -8.26 -6.83 -0.63
CA THR A 189 -9.00 -5.56 -0.46
C THR A 189 -9.94 -5.55 0.76
N ILE A 190 -10.44 -6.69 1.19
CA ILE A 190 -11.37 -6.80 2.33
C ILE A 190 -10.81 -7.62 3.50
N GLY A 191 -9.53 -7.99 3.44
CA GLY A 191 -8.83 -8.71 4.50
C GLY A 191 -9.45 -10.05 4.83
N VAL A 192 -9.58 -10.93 3.82
CA VAL A 192 -10.17 -12.28 3.95
C VAL A 192 -9.18 -13.40 3.69
N ALA A 193 -8.01 -13.07 3.15
CA ALA A 193 -6.99 -14.04 2.81
C ALA A 193 -6.34 -14.67 4.05
N THR A 194 -5.84 -15.88 3.86
CA THR A 194 -4.94 -16.57 4.80
C THR A 194 -3.53 -16.70 4.20
N PRO A 195 -2.48 -16.87 5.02
CA PRO A 195 -1.11 -16.96 4.51
C PRO A 195 -0.90 -18.01 3.44
N SER A 196 -1.52 -19.19 3.56
CA SER A 196 -1.42 -20.25 2.56
C SER A 196 -2.06 -19.89 1.23
N GLN A 197 -3.17 -19.12 1.23
CA GLN A 197 -3.80 -18.64 0.02
C GLN A 197 -2.93 -17.58 -0.68
N VAL A 198 -2.34 -16.66 0.10
CA VAL A 198 -1.44 -15.64 -0.44
C VAL A 198 -0.20 -16.28 -1.05
N LEU A 199 0.46 -17.18 -0.32
CA LEU A 199 1.62 -17.92 -0.82
C LEU A 199 1.30 -18.60 -2.15
N ALA A 200 0.24 -19.41 -2.18
CA ALA A 200 -0.14 -20.16 -3.39
C ALA A 200 -0.49 -19.27 -4.58
N LEU A 201 -1.15 -18.12 -4.33
CA LEU A 201 -1.56 -17.22 -5.42
C LEU A 201 -0.37 -16.42 -5.96
N VAL A 202 0.53 -15.93 -5.10
CA VAL A 202 1.75 -15.24 -5.50
C VAL A 202 2.66 -16.18 -6.30
N GLU A 203 2.90 -17.41 -5.83
CA GLU A 203 3.66 -18.43 -6.58
C GLU A 203 3.05 -18.73 -7.95
N ARG A 204 1.71 -18.84 -8.00
CA ARG A 204 0.99 -19.15 -9.24
C ARG A 204 1.06 -18.03 -10.27
N THR A 205 1.00 -16.78 -9.82
CA THR A 205 0.95 -15.61 -10.71
C THR A 205 2.32 -15.05 -11.03
N GLY A 206 3.30 -15.27 -10.15
CA GLY A 206 4.59 -14.57 -10.20
C GLY A 206 4.47 -13.08 -9.87
N ALA A 207 3.39 -12.66 -9.18
CA ALA A 207 3.15 -11.26 -8.84
C ALA A 207 4.31 -10.68 -8.01
N GLU A 208 4.72 -9.47 -8.38
CA GLU A 208 5.81 -8.75 -7.72
C GLU A 208 5.41 -8.18 -6.37
N GLY A 209 4.08 -7.96 -6.14
CA GLY A 209 3.61 -7.27 -4.95
C GLY A 209 2.36 -7.84 -4.31
N PHE A 210 2.18 -7.41 -3.06
CA PHE A 210 0.99 -7.71 -2.25
C PHE A 210 0.50 -6.46 -1.52
N HIS A 211 -0.80 -6.21 -1.61
CA HIS A 211 -1.53 -5.19 -0.88
C HIS A 211 -2.50 -5.87 0.09
N GLY A 212 -2.33 -5.64 1.39
CA GLY A 212 -3.09 -6.35 2.42
C GLY A 212 -3.86 -5.44 3.35
N HIS A 213 -5.08 -5.86 3.71
CA HIS A 213 -5.87 -5.28 4.79
C HIS A 213 -5.84 -6.15 6.03
N ASN A 214 -5.79 -5.53 7.22
CA ASN A 214 -5.71 -6.24 8.51
C ASN A 214 -7.09 -6.53 9.15
N THR A 215 -8.16 -6.51 8.37
CA THR A 215 -9.56 -6.62 8.83
C THR A 215 -9.80 -7.83 9.75
N ARG A 216 -9.13 -8.95 9.51
CA ARG A 216 -9.23 -10.18 10.31
C ARG A 216 -7.93 -10.54 11.02
N ASN A 217 -7.06 -9.55 11.19
CA ASN A 217 -5.77 -9.69 11.86
C ASN A 217 -4.85 -10.77 11.23
N THR A 218 -5.01 -11.01 9.93
CA THR A 218 -4.14 -11.92 9.16
C THR A 218 -3.16 -11.17 8.26
N GLY A 219 -3.33 -9.87 8.12
CA GLY A 219 -2.66 -9.06 7.10
C GLY A 219 -1.12 -9.12 7.18
N TYR A 220 -0.54 -9.01 8.38
CA TYR A 220 0.93 -9.08 8.55
C TYR A 220 1.49 -10.48 8.25
N ALA A 221 0.78 -11.54 8.66
CA ALA A 221 1.15 -12.90 8.30
C ALA A 221 1.02 -13.15 6.80
N ASN A 222 0.04 -12.53 6.15
CA ASN A 222 -0.16 -12.57 4.70
C ASN A 222 0.99 -11.84 3.96
N ALA A 223 1.41 -10.68 4.44
CA ALA A 223 2.54 -9.95 3.88
C ALA A 223 3.84 -10.77 3.95
N LEU A 224 4.10 -11.42 5.09
CA LEU A 224 5.25 -12.30 5.24
C LEU A 224 5.17 -13.51 4.29
N ALA A 225 4.00 -14.12 4.14
CA ALA A 225 3.77 -15.22 3.19
C ALA A 225 3.99 -14.78 1.74
N ALA A 226 3.58 -13.54 1.38
CA ALA A 226 3.85 -13.00 0.06
C ALA A 226 5.35 -12.86 -0.22
N VAL A 227 6.14 -12.36 0.76
CA VAL A 227 7.60 -12.27 0.64
C VAL A 227 8.23 -13.67 0.50
N GLN A 228 7.76 -14.64 1.28
CA GLN A 228 8.21 -16.04 1.19
C GLN A 228 7.94 -16.65 -0.21
N ALA A 229 6.79 -16.30 -0.81
CA ALA A 229 6.40 -16.72 -2.15
C ALA A 229 7.17 -16.00 -3.29
N GLY A 230 7.95 -14.97 -2.98
CA GLY A 230 8.76 -14.25 -3.95
C GLY A 230 8.38 -12.78 -4.20
N ALA A 231 7.30 -12.27 -3.62
CA ALA A 231 6.96 -10.86 -3.72
C ALA A 231 8.06 -9.97 -3.12
N ARG A 232 8.28 -8.81 -3.74
CA ARG A 232 9.29 -7.83 -3.32
C ARG A 232 8.74 -6.42 -3.17
N LEU A 233 7.46 -6.22 -3.45
CA LEU A 233 6.73 -4.97 -3.26
C LEU A 233 5.59 -5.22 -2.26
N LEU A 234 5.51 -4.41 -1.22
CA LEU A 234 4.42 -4.47 -0.25
C LEU A 234 3.83 -3.08 -0.06
N ASP A 235 2.51 -2.99 -0.16
CA ASP A 235 1.78 -1.77 0.15
C ASP A 235 1.41 -1.77 1.64
N ALA A 236 1.55 -0.60 2.26
CA ALA A 236 1.12 -0.33 3.62
C ALA A 236 0.70 1.14 3.75
N SER A 237 0.10 1.51 4.84
CA SER A 237 -0.36 2.89 5.09
C SER A 237 0.10 3.32 6.47
N VAL A 238 0.78 4.44 6.57
CA VAL A 238 1.21 4.99 7.85
C VAL A 238 0.04 5.07 8.84
N GLY A 239 0.27 4.61 10.05
CA GLY A 239 -0.77 4.53 11.08
C GLY A 239 -1.86 3.47 10.83
N GLY A 240 -1.78 2.69 9.76
CA GLY A 240 -2.83 1.75 9.36
C GLY A 240 -4.10 2.44 8.82
N LEU A 241 -3.95 3.65 8.26
CA LEU A 241 -5.08 4.39 7.67
C LEU A 241 -5.70 3.64 6.51
N GLY A 242 -6.98 3.92 6.29
CA GLY A 242 -7.77 3.38 5.20
C GLY A 242 -8.83 2.41 5.71
N GLY A 243 -9.70 2.03 4.84
CA GLY A 243 -10.80 1.12 5.10
C GLY A 243 -11.42 0.72 3.78
N CYS A 244 -12.36 -0.21 3.81
CA CYS A 244 -13.14 -0.53 2.63
C CYS A 244 -14.59 -0.09 2.85
N PRO A 245 -15.13 0.85 2.07
CA PRO A 245 -16.53 1.31 2.24
C PRO A 245 -17.53 0.17 2.03
N TYR A 246 -17.12 -0.89 1.34
CA TYR A 246 -17.93 -2.09 1.09
C TYR A 246 -17.77 -3.19 2.17
N ALA A 247 -16.92 -2.94 3.17
CA ALA A 247 -16.78 -3.78 4.36
C ALA A 247 -16.82 -2.85 5.60
N PRO A 248 -18.01 -2.46 6.08
CA PRO A 248 -18.18 -1.41 7.11
C PRO A 248 -17.51 -1.68 8.46
N ARG A 249 -16.95 -2.88 8.65
CA ARG A 249 -16.18 -3.29 9.84
C ARG A 249 -14.72 -3.59 9.49
N ALA A 250 -14.30 -3.28 8.24
CA ALA A 250 -12.91 -3.46 7.85
C ALA A 250 -12.04 -2.44 8.60
N THR A 251 -11.00 -2.92 9.26
CA THR A 251 -9.86 -2.10 9.65
C THR A 251 -9.07 -1.73 8.40
N GLY A 252 -8.24 -0.69 8.46
CA GLY A 252 -7.51 -0.19 7.32
C GLY A 252 -6.45 -1.13 6.77
N ASN A 253 -5.58 -0.54 5.97
CA ASN A 253 -4.36 -1.14 5.47
C ASN A 253 -3.47 -1.66 6.62
N LEU A 254 -2.44 -2.41 6.30
CA LEU A 254 -1.35 -2.66 7.23
C LEU A 254 -0.73 -1.32 7.65
N ALA A 255 -0.44 -1.13 8.93
CA ALA A 255 0.32 0.02 9.36
C ALA A 255 1.78 -0.15 8.89
N THR A 256 2.33 0.88 8.24
CA THR A 256 3.67 0.81 7.67
C THR A 256 4.72 0.58 8.77
N GLU A 257 4.60 1.26 9.88
CA GLU A 257 5.49 1.10 11.04
C GLU A 257 5.45 -0.31 11.65
N ASP A 258 4.26 -0.92 11.73
CA ASP A 258 4.11 -2.28 12.23
C ASP A 258 4.72 -3.29 11.25
N LEU A 259 4.54 -3.05 9.94
CA LEU A 259 5.12 -3.89 8.90
C LEU A 259 6.65 -3.78 8.86
N VAL A 260 7.20 -2.57 8.96
CA VAL A 260 8.65 -2.35 9.05
C VAL A 260 9.22 -3.09 10.25
N TYR A 261 8.59 -2.95 11.43
CA TYR A 261 9.03 -3.63 12.65
C TYR A 261 9.07 -5.17 12.47
N LEU A 262 8.04 -5.75 11.86
CA LEU A 262 7.98 -7.18 11.57
C LEU A 262 9.09 -7.60 10.61
N LEU A 263 9.21 -6.92 9.47
CA LEU A 263 10.15 -7.31 8.40
C LEU A 263 11.61 -7.20 8.85
N GLU A 264 11.97 -6.10 9.51
CA GLU A 264 13.33 -5.92 10.05
C GLU A 264 13.65 -6.97 11.14
N GLY A 265 12.64 -7.33 11.96
CA GLY A 265 12.76 -8.41 12.94
C GLY A 265 13.03 -9.78 12.31
N GLU A 266 12.44 -10.06 11.16
CA GLU A 266 12.67 -11.27 10.34
C GLU A 266 13.96 -11.20 9.49
N GLY A 267 14.71 -10.11 9.57
CA GLY A 267 15.94 -9.90 8.80
C GLY A 267 15.71 -9.53 7.34
N ILE A 268 14.50 -9.10 6.99
CA ILE A 268 14.13 -8.57 5.68
C ILE A 268 14.40 -7.07 5.68
N GLU A 269 15.24 -6.61 4.76
CA GLU A 269 15.67 -5.21 4.70
C GLU A 269 14.58 -4.34 4.04
N THR A 270 14.17 -3.27 4.72
CA THR A 270 13.24 -2.28 4.19
C THR A 270 13.93 -0.98 3.80
N GLY A 271 14.97 -0.61 4.52
CA GLY A 271 15.69 0.65 4.39
C GLY A 271 14.95 1.85 4.96
N VAL A 272 13.87 1.63 5.72
CA VAL A 272 13.03 2.67 6.33
C VAL A 272 13.54 2.98 7.75
N ASP A 273 13.59 4.26 8.09
CA ASP A 273 13.85 4.71 9.45
C ASP A 273 12.57 4.60 10.29
N LEU A 274 12.51 3.58 11.14
CA LEU A 274 11.32 3.29 11.95
C LEU A 274 11.00 4.42 12.95
N ASP A 275 12.02 5.07 13.52
CA ASP A 275 11.80 6.18 14.45
C ASP A 275 11.20 7.40 13.75
N ALA A 276 11.73 7.73 12.58
CA ALA A 276 11.17 8.79 11.74
C ALA A 276 9.74 8.47 11.31
N LEU A 277 9.45 7.22 10.97
CA LEU A 277 8.10 6.78 10.56
C LEU A 277 7.10 6.84 11.72
N VAL A 278 7.50 6.43 12.93
CA VAL A 278 6.69 6.58 14.16
C VAL A 278 6.35 8.04 14.40
N ALA A 279 7.32 8.96 14.23
CA ALA A 279 7.06 10.39 14.37
C ALA A 279 6.07 10.93 13.30
N VAL A 280 6.02 10.31 12.11
CA VAL A 280 4.98 10.64 11.10
C VAL A 280 3.61 10.19 11.58
N SER A 281 3.48 8.98 12.15
CA SER A 281 2.23 8.46 12.70
C SER A 281 1.70 9.34 13.85
N GLU A 282 2.58 9.74 14.79
CA GLU A 282 2.23 10.66 15.89
C GLU A 282 1.75 12.03 15.38
N TRP A 283 2.46 12.59 14.38
CA TRP A 283 2.05 13.85 13.75
C TRP A 283 0.67 13.71 13.07
N LEU A 284 0.43 12.60 12.36
CA LEU A 284 -0.80 12.34 11.64
C LEU A 284 -1.98 12.13 12.61
N GLU A 285 -1.77 11.42 13.75
CA GLU A 285 -2.74 11.32 14.84
C GLU A 285 -3.16 12.71 15.33
N GLY A 286 -2.19 13.62 15.51
CA GLY A 286 -2.46 15.00 15.91
C GLY A 286 -3.27 15.79 14.87
N ILE A 287 -3.03 15.57 13.58
CA ILE A 287 -3.78 16.23 12.48
C ILE A 287 -5.21 15.69 12.40
N LEU A 288 -5.40 14.38 12.50
CA LEU A 288 -6.71 13.74 12.39
C LEU A 288 -7.52 13.83 13.69
N GLY A 289 -6.89 14.20 14.82
CA GLY A 289 -7.54 14.32 16.11
C GLY A 289 -8.11 13.00 16.65
N ARG A 290 -7.64 11.88 16.16
CA ARG A 290 -8.06 10.54 16.56
C ARG A 290 -6.88 9.58 16.59
N ARG A 291 -6.99 8.54 17.41
CA ARG A 291 -6.03 7.45 17.47
C ARG A 291 -5.98 6.69 16.14
N LEU A 292 -4.77 6.36 15.69
CA LEU A 292 -4.56 5.54 14.51
C LEU A 292 -4.55 4.05 14.85
N GLU A 293 -4.68 3.19 13.85
CA GLU A 293 -4.82 1.74 14.01
C GLU A 293 -3.48 1.04 14.29
N GLY A 294 -2.33 1.61 13.87
CA GLY A 294 -0.99 1.07 14.09
C GLY A 294 -0.69 0.81 15.57
N TYR A 295 0.14 -0.19 15.85
CA TYR A 295 0.48 -0.60 17.21
C TYR A 295 1.87 -0.13 17.63
N VAL A 296 2.84 -0.15 16.71
CA VAL A 296 4.26 0.15 17.03
C VAL A 296 4.43 1.60 17.48
N TYR A 297 3.79 2.58 16.82
CA TYR A 297 3.89 3.97 17.25
C TYR A 297 3.31 4.22 18.65
N ARG A 298 2.36 3.38 19.10
CA ARG A 298 1.76 3.44 20.43
C ARG A 298 2.54 2.69 21.50
N ALA A 299 3.22 1.60 21.10
CA ALA A 299 3.98 0.76 22.01
C ALA A 299 5.26 1.45 22.49
N GLY A 300 5.74 2.42 21.72
CA GLY A 300 7.04 3.06 21.94
C GLY A 300 8.21 2.14 21.61
N SER A 301 9.40 2.61 21.96
CA SER A 301 10.66 1.92 21.69
C SER A 301 10.76 0.59 22.43
N TRP A 302 11.32 -0.43 21.77
CA TRP A 302 11.76 -1.63 22.46
C TRP A 302 12.91 -1.26 23.43
N PRO A 303 12.80 -1.58 24.74
CA PRO A 303 13.88 -1.25 25.66
C PRO A 303 15.14 -2.01 25.26
N SER A 304 16.16 -1.28 24.83
CA SER A 304 17.51 -1.81 24.71
C SER A 304 17.94 -2.21 26.13
N GLY A 305 18.10 -3.51 26.40
CA GLY A 305 18.40 -4.08 27.71
C GLY A 305 19.63 -3.45 28.40
N GLY A 306 19.42 -2.31 29.01
CA GLY A 306 20.33 -1.50 29.80
C GLY A 306 19.53 -0.80 30.89
N GLY A 307 19.47 -1.42 32.06
CA GLY A 307 19.20 -0.80 33.33
C GLY A 307 17.90 -0.02 33.45
N GLY A 308 16.82 -0.70 33.80
CA GLY A 308 15.66 -0.01 34.33
C GLY A 308 16.03 0.69 35.63
N ASP A 309 15.72 1.99 35.71
CA ASP A 309 15.31 2.57 36.98
C ASP A 309 13.77 2.58 36.96
N ALA A 310 13.23 1.75 37.83
CA ALA A 310 11.80 1.68 38.13
C ALA A 310 11.38 2.88 38.98
#